data_824dd083ebdcebad323ab22cddaa07a1
#
_entry.id   824dd083ebdcebad323ab22cddaa07a1
#
_cell.length_a   1.000
_cell.length_b   1.000
_cell.length_c   1.000
_cell.angle_alpha   90.00
_cell.angle_beta   90.00
_cell.angle_gamma   90.00
#
_symmetry.space_group_name_H-M   'P 1'
#
loop_
_entity.id
_entity.type
_entity.pdbx_description
1 polymer ?
#
loop_
_entity_poly.entity_id
_entity_poly.type
_entity_poly.pdbx_seq_one_letter_code
_entity_poly.pdbx_strand_id
1 'polypeptide(L)'
;MLLNPNKLQRKYPDARSGEIMQATVDFFETRGKQKLKHDDHERTWYSDFLNHIGQNRIFASLLTPAEYGADDCRWDTYRISEFAEIIGFYGLSYWYPFQVTALGLGPIWMSDNEDAKRKAAAQLEQGEVFAFGLSEQTHGADVYQTDLILTPSEHGWVANGEKYYIGNANVARMVSTFGKIEDSSKDPEYVFFAADSQHDRYECKKNVVNSQNYVANYALHDYPVTEADLLHRGMGAFHAALNTVNVCKYNLGWGAVGMCTHAFYESITHAANRHLYGTVVTDFRHVRRLLTDAYARLVAMRLVCTRASDYMRSASADDRRYLLYSPLTKAKVTSEGERVITALWDVIAAKGVEKDTFFETVAREIGLLPRLEGTVHINIGLLAKFMPNFLFAPDGELPLIGRRDDDADDTFLFNQGPTGGLGKVRFHDWRAPFDSYGHLPNVALLRQQIDVLAEMLASATPDAVQQKDIDFAFGVGQIFALVPYAQLILEEAPLSGVDEALLDEIFGLLVRDFNSYAVELHDKSATTEEQGRFALRMIRRPANDPARYDTVWKQFVLPLNGAYEMRP
;
A
#
# COMPACT_ATOMS: atom_id res chain seq x y z
N MET A 1 -6.11 8.40 -17.29
CA MET A 1 -6.24 7.60 -16.06
C MET A 1 -4.90 7.16 -15.49
N LEU A 2 -3.98 6.62 -16.27
CA LEU A 2 -2.64 6.26 -15.79
C LEU A 2 -1.72 7.49 -15.72
N LEU A 3 -0.76 7.47 -14.78
CA LEU A 3 0.30 8.47 -14.70
C LEU A 3 1.11 8.48 -16.00
N ASN A 4 1.32 9.67 -16.58
CA ASN A 4 2.22 9.87 -17.71
C ASN A 4 3.12 11.08 -17.40
N PRO A 5 4.41 10.88 -17.12
CA PRO A 5 5.34 11.96 -16.79
C PRO A 5 5.43 13.06 -17.87
N ASN A 6 5.28 12.71 -19.14
CA ASN A 6 5.29 13.67 -20.25
C ASN A 6 4.05 14.58 -20.31
N LYS A 7 3.01 14.24 -19.52
CA LYS A 7 1.71 14.93 -19.49
C LYS A 7 1.22 15.07 -18.06
N LEU A 8 2.07 15.57 -17.15
CA LEU A 8 1.71 15.80 -15.77
C LEU A 8 0.74 17.01 -15.68
N GLN A 9 -0.51 16.80 -16.09
CA GLN A 9 -1.57 17.83 -16.16
C GLN A 9 -2.53 17.76 -14.96
N ARG A 10 -2.07 17.31 -13.82
CA ARG A 10 -2.91 17.28 -12.62
C ARG A 10 -3.04 18.69 -12.04
N LYS A 11 -4.25 19.04 -11.61
CA LYS A 11 -4.46 20.25 -10.81
C LYS A 11 -4.19 19.89 -9.35
N TYR A 12 -3.29 20.63 -8.75
CA TYR A 12 -3.02 20.53 -7.33
C TYR A 12 -3.70 21.67 -6.59
N PRO A 13 -4.09 21.48 -5.32
CA PRO A 13 -4.79 22.52 -4.55
C PRO A 13 -3.91 23.74 -4.29
N ASP A 14 -2.59 23.58 -4.32
CA ASP A 14 -1.59 24.63 -4.10
C ASP A 14 -0.41 24.52 -5.07
N ALA A 15 0.30 25.65 -5.25
CA ALA A 15 1.45 25.71 -6.16
C ALA A 15 2.60 24.81 -5.71
N ARG A 16 2.84 24.72 -4.40
CA ARG A 16 3.94 23.93 -3.83
C ARG A 16 3.80 22.45 -4.13
N SER A 17 2.59 21.90 -4.05
CA SER A 17 2.32 20.52 -4.45
C SER A 17 2.70 20.26 -5.90
N GLY A 18 2.32 21.15 -6.81
CA GLY A 18 2.71 21.08 -8.23
C GLY A 18 4.22 21.14 -8.45
N GLU A 19 4.91 22.04 -7.76
CA GLU A 19 6.38 22.18 -7.82
C GLU A 19 7.09 20.90 -7.38
N ILE A 20 6.68 20.31 -6.25
CA ILE A 20 7.26 19.06 -5.74
C ILE A 20 7.11 17.94 -6.76
N MET A 21 5.91 17.74 -7.31
CA MET A 21 5.65 16.66 -8.26
C MET A 21 6.43 16.87 -9.56
N GLN A 22 6.46 18.08 -10.09
CA GLN A 22 7.23 18.40 -11.30
C GLN A 22 8.74 18.25 -11.07
N ALA A 23 9.28 18.79 -9.98
CA ALA A 23 10.71 18.66 -9.65
C ALA A 23 11.13 17.19 -9.51
N THR A 24 10.25 16.34 -8.97
CA THR A 24 10.50 14.90 -8.85
C THR A 24 10.54 14.21 -10.20
N VAL A 25 9.58 14.50 -11.09
CA VAL A 25 9.59 13.98 -12.47
C VAL A 25 10.84 14.46 -13.22
N ASP A 26 11.16 15.74 -13.15
CA ASP A 26 12.31 16.34 -13.84
C ASP A 26 13.64 15.72 -13.38
N PHE A 27 13.77 15.39 -12.09
CA PHE A 27 14.93 14.68 -11.56
C PHE A 27 15.14 13.34 -12.28
N PHE A 28 14.11 12.51 -12.36
CA PHE A 28 14.22 11.19 -12.97
C PHE A 28 14.38 11.24 -14.49
N GLU A 29 13.58 12.09 -15.16
CA GLU A 29 13.64 12.23 -16.64
C GLU A 29 14.98 12.82 -17.09
N THR A 30 15.61 13.68 -16.28
CA THR A 30 16.96 14.22 -16.57
C THR A 30 18.04 13.17 -16.37
N ARG A 31 17.88 12.29 -15.39
CA ARG A 31 18.81 11.18 -15.15
C ARG A 31 18.81 10.16 -16.28
N GLY A 32 17.66 9.87 -16.83
CA GLY A 32 17.45 8.90 -17.87
C GLY A 32 17.47 7.44 -17.42
N LYS A 33 16.92 6.58 -18.24
CA LYS A 33 16.74 5.15 -17.93
C LYS A 33 18.07 4.41 -17.74
N GLN A 34 19.08 4.70 -18.58
CA GLN A 34 20.38 4.01 -18.50
C GLN A 34 21.06 4.23 -17.16
N LYS A 35 21.01 5.45 -16.62
CA LYS A 35 21.61 5.75 -15.32
C LYS A 35 20.85 5.06 -14.18
N LEU A 36 19.50 5.10 -14.19
CA LEU A 36 18.70 4.43 -13.18
C LEU A 36 18.93 2.91 -13.18
N LYS A 37 18.99 2.29 -14.37
CA LYS A 37 19.29 0.85 -14.50
C LYS A 37 20.70 0.49 -14.06
N HIS A 38 21.69 1.32 -14.38
CA HIS A 38 23.05 1.13 -13.90
C HIS A 38 23.11 1.16 -12.37
N ASP A 39 22.49 2.16 -11.75
CA ASP A 39 22.47 2.31 -10.28
C ASP A 39 21.74 1.15 -9.58
N ASP A 40 20.66 0.65 -10.17
CA ASP A 40 19.96 -0.55 -9.69
C ASP A 40 20.86 -1.79 -9.74
N HIS A 41 21.55 -2.05 -10.86
CA HIS A 41 22.41 -3.20 -11.03
C HIS A 41 23.65 -3.18 -10.12
N GLU A 42 24.30 -1.99 -10.00
CA GLU A 42 25.44 -1.78 -9.12
C GLU A 42 25.04 -1.61 -7.65
N ARG A 43 23.71 -1.58 -7.37
CA ARG A 43 23.17 -1.32 -6.02
C ARG A 43 23.74 -0.04 -5.41
N THR A 44 23.89 0.98 -6.24
CA THR A 44 24.41 2.29 -5.82
C THR A 44 23.41 2.95 -4.87
N TRP A 45 23.86 3.30 -3.67
CA TRP A 45 23.02 4.07 -2.75
C TRP A 45 22.61 5.40 -3.39
N TYR A 46 21.34 5.74 -3.31
CA TYR A 46 20.70 6.86 -4.00
C TYR A 46 20.91 8.21 -3.28
N SER A 47 22.16 8.49 -2.86
CA SER A 47 22.50 9.75 -2.16
C SER A 47 22.14 11.01 -2.93
N ASP A 48 22.21 10.98 -4.25
CA ASP A 48 21.82 12.10 -5.11
C ASP A 48 20.31 12.35 -5.16
N PHE A 49 19.49 11.28 -5.10
CA PHE A 49 18.05 11.42 -4.91
C PHE A 49 17.75 12.02 -3.52
N LEU A 50 18.37 11.54 -2.46
CA LEU A 50 18.20 12.12 -1.13
C LEU A 50 18.67 13.57 -1.06
N ASN A 51 19.77 13.92 -1.72
CA ASN A 51 20.21 15.30 -1.84
C ASN A 51 19.19 16.17 -2.59
N HIS A 52 18.61 15.67 -3.69
CA HIS A 52 17.53 16.37 -4.40
C HIS A 52 16.30 16.58 -3.49
N ILE A 53 15.89 15.57 -2.74
CA ILE A 53 14.80 15.63 -1.76
C ILE A 53 15.06 16.72 -0.72
N GLY A 54 16.29 16.76 -0.15
CA GLY A 54 16.69 17.74 0.86
C GLY A 54 16.77 19.15 0.30
N GLN A 55 17.45 19.35 -0.84
CA GLN A 55 17.60 20.67 -1.48
C GLN A 55 16.25 21.32 -1.84
N ASN A 56 15.28 20.51 -2.21
CA ASN A 56 13.93 20.94 -2.54
C ASN A 56 12.95 20.83 -1.37
N ARG A 57 13.40 20.48 -0.15
CA ARG A 57 12.58 20.32 1.06
C ARG A 57 11.36 19.40 0.86
N ILE A 58 11.45 18.38 0.00
CA ILE A 58 10.29 17.60 -0.44
C ILE A 58 9.72 16.80 0.73
N PHE A 59 10.56 16.04 1.47
CA PHE A 59 10.07 15.27 2.62
C PHE A 59 9.61 16.19 3.76
N ALA A 60 10.26 17.33 3.99
CA ALA A 60 9.81 18.32 4.95
C ALA A 60 8.39 18.81 4.62
N SER A 61 8.17 19.26 3.38
CA SER A 61 6.85 19.75 2.94
C SER A 61 5.75 18.68 3.04
N LEU A 62 6.07 17.40 2.70
CA LEU A 62 5.07 16.31 2.62
C LEU A 62 4.79 15.63 3.97
N LEU A 63 5.79 15.51 4.85
CA LEU A 63 5.75 14.62 6.02
C LEU A 63 5.80 15.35 7.37
N THR A 64 5.92 16.68 7.38
CA THR A 64 5.85 17.47 8.61
C THR A 64 4.43 18.00 8.79
N PRO A 65 3.74 17.71 9.92
CA PRO A 65 2.48 18.35 10.24
C PRO A 65 2.61 19.89 10.27
N ALA A 66 1.55 20.60 9.88
CA ALA A 66 1.57 22.07 9.74
C ALA A 66 2.02 22.79 11.01
N GLU A 67 1.71 22.25 12.18
CA GLU A 67 2.07 22.82 13.49
C GLU A 67 3.59 22.92 13.71
N TYR A 68 4.40 22.02 13.08
CA TYR A 68 5.83 21.89 13.34
C TYR A 68 6.72 22.37 12.20
N GLY A 69 6.16 22.65 11.04
CA GLY A 69 6.90 22.99 9.82
C GLY A 69 6.73 24.44 9.36
N ALA A 70 7.31 24.75 8.20
CA ALA A 70 7.08 25.99 7.48
C ALA A 70 5.67 26.01 6.84
N ASP A 71 5.25 27.17 6.33
CA ASP A 71 3.89 27.40 5.79
C ASP A 71 3.47 26.42 4.67
N ASP A 72 4.42 25.80 3.98
CA ASP A 72 4.18 24.80 2.93
C ASP A 72 4.11 23.35 3.46
N CYS A 73 4.42 23.16 4.73
CA CYS A 73 4.42 21.84 5.38
C CYS A 73 3.02 21.45 5.83
N ARG A 74 2.63 20.22 5.54
CA ARG A 74 1.46 19.57 6.11
C ARG A 74 1.49 18.07 5.80
N TRP A 75 0.94 17.26 6.68
CA TRP A 75 0.69 15.86 6.42
C TRP A 75 -0.61 15.72 5.63
N ASP A 76 -0.50 15.61 4.34
CA ASP A 76 -1.63 15.61 3.42
C ASP A 76 -1.63 14.30 2.63
N THR A 77 -2.57 13.41 2.94
CA THR A 77 -2.67 12.08 2.34
C THR A 77 -2.80 12.15 0.82
N TYR A 78 -3.46 13.17 0.27
CA TYR A 78 -3.55 13.34 -1.18
C TYR A 78 -2.18 13.62 -1.81
N ARG A 79 -1.41 14.58 -1.27
CA ARG A 79 -0.04 14.88 -1.75
C ARG A 79 0.90 13.69 -1.60
N ILE A 80 0.82 13.01 -0.45
CA ILE A 80 1.61 11.81 -0.17
C ILE A 80 1.31 10.72 -1.19
N SER A 81 0.05 10.51 -1.53
CA SER A 81 -0.41 9.53 -2.53
C SER A 81 0.12 9.84 -3.92
N GLU A 82 -0.01 11.10 -4.37
CA GLU A 82 0.47 11.54 -5.68
C GLU A 82 2.00 11.40 -5.80
N PHE A 83 2.73 11.80 -4.76
CA PHE A 83 4.18 11.64 -4.71
C PHE A 83 4.57 10.15 -4.75
N ALA A 84 3.89 9.31 -3.98
CA ALA A 84 4.16 7.87 -3.94
C ALA A 84 3.92 7.17 -5.29
N GLU A 85 2.87 7.56 -6.04
CA GLU A 85 2.64 7.06 -7.40
C GLU A 85 3.80 7.44 -8.33
N ILE A 86 4.27 8.70 -8.25
CA ILE A 86 5.36 9.19 -9.10
C ILE A 86 6.68 8.46 -8.80
N ILE A 87 7.11 8.42 -7.55
CA ILE A 87 8.38 7.75 -7.21
C ILE A 87 8.30 6.24 -7.43
N GLY A 88 7.13 5.61 -7.19
CA GLY A 88 6.89 4.22 -7.54
C GLY A 88 6.98 3.96 -9.04
N PHE A 89 6.55 4.89 -9.88
CA PHE A 89 6.69 4.81 -11.34
C PHE A 89 8.16 4.68 -11.77
N TYR A 90 9.09 5.28 -11.06
CA TYR A 90 10.54 5.20 -11.35
C TYR A 90 11.26 4.07 -10.60
N GLY A 91 10.62 3.40 -9.65
CA GLY A 91 11.12 2.18 -9.01
C GLY A 91 10.89 2.10 -7.52
N LEU A 92 10.85 0.86 -7.02
CA LEU A 92 10.70 0.58 -5.61
C LEU A 92 11.84 1.21 -4.77
N SER A 93 13.06 1.23 -5.30
CA SER A 93 14.23 1.75 -4.61
C SER A 93 14.10 3.23 -4.23
N TYR A 94 13.36 4.02 -4.98
CA TYR A 94 13.10 5.43 -4.69
C TYR A 94 11.84 5.64 -3.84
N TRP A 95 10.86 4.75 -3.98
CA TRP A 95 9.66 4.77 -3.17
C TRP A 95 9.94 4.34 -1.71
N TYR A 96 10.84 3.39 -1.53
CA TYR A 96 11.11 2.76 -0.25
C TYR A 96 11.64 3.72 0.85
N PRO A 97 12.66 4.58 0.62
CA PRO A 97 13.14 5.51 1.63
C PRO A 97 12.07 6.53 2.06
N PHE A 98 11.16 6.90 1.17
CA PHE A 98 10.01 7.75 1.49
C PHE A 98 9.04 7.02 2.44
N GLN A 99 8.63 5.81 2.09
CA GLN A 99 7.72 5.01 2.92
C GLN A 99 8.30 4.75 4.31
N VAL A 100 9.56 4.37 4.38
CA VAL A 100 10.23 4.08 5.66
C VAL A 100 10.41 5.36 6.49
N THR A 101 10.67 6.50 5.87
CA THR A 101 10.70 7.79 6.57
C THR A 101 9.34 8.11 7.17
N ALA A 102 8.24 7.93 6.43
CA ALA A 102 6.88 8.11 6.94
C ALA A 102 6.57 7.18 8.13
N LEU A 103 6.99 5.90 8.04
CA LEU A 103 6.88 4.95 9.16
C LEU A 103 7.68 5.39 10.39
N GLY A 104 8.94 5.81 10.20
CA GLY A 104 9.81 6.26 11.29
C GLY A 104 9.26 7.50 12.02
N LEU A 105 8.56 8.36 11.30
CA LEU A 105 7.92 9.55 11.83
C LEU A 105 6.63 9.26 12.61
N GLY A 106 5.93 8.16 12.30
CA GLY A 106 4.65 7.83 12.94
C GLY A 106 4.69 7.86 14.47
N PRO A 107 5.57 7.09 15.15
CA PRO A 107 5.66 7.13 16.61
C PRO A 107 6.04 8.50 17.15
N ILE A 108 6.80 9.30 16.39
CA ILE A 108 7.21 10.65 16.81
C ILE A 108 5.99 11.59 16.81
N TRP A 109 5.25 11.65 15.69
CA TRP A 109 4.07 12.53 15.57
C TRP A 109 2.93 12.13 16.53
N MET A 110 2.83 10.83 16.89
CA MET A 110 1.84 10.32 17.85
C MET A 110 2.24 10.54 19.31
N SER A 111 3.50 10.90 19.61
CA SER A 111 3.99 11.05 20.99
C SER A 111 3.56 12.36 21.63
N ASP A 112 3.68 12.42 22.95
CA ASP A 112 3.57 13.66 23.71
C ASP A 112 4.93 14.37 23.86
N ASN A 113 5.99 13.87 23.21
CA ASN A 113 7.35 14.41 23.29
C ASN A 113 7.54 15.54 22.27
N GLU A 114 7.23 16.76 22.71
CA GLU A 114 7.32 17.97 21.88
C GLU A 114 8.75 18.27 21.38
N ASP A 115 9.77 17.97 22.18
CA ASP A 115 11.16 18.17 21.77
C ASP A 115 11.56 17.20 20.66
N ALA A 116 11.13 15.94 20.72
CA ALA A 116 11.33 14.96 19.66
C ALA A 116 10.63 15.38 18.35
N LYS A 117 9.40 15.90 18.43
CA LYS A 117 8.66 16.41 17.26
C LYS A 117 9.39 17.59 16.60
N ARG A 118 9.80 18.60 17.38
CA ARG A 118 10.56 19.75 16.86
C ARG A 118 11.91 19.33 16.27
N LYS A 119 12.61 18.38 16.91
CA LYS A 119 13.85 17.81 16.39
C LYS A 119 13.61 17.11 15.07
N ALA A 120 12.56 16.30 14.95
CA ALA A 120 12.20 15.60 13.71
C ALA A 120 11.88 16.60 12.58
N ALA A 121 11.10 17.63 12.83
CA ALA A 121 10.81 18.69 11.86
C ALA A 121 12.10 19.38 11.37
N ALA A 122 13.00 19.74 12.28
CA ALA A 122 14.27 20.37 11.93
C ALA A 122 15.19 19.44 11.11
N GLN A 123 15.16 18.13 11.37
CA GLN A 123 15.93 17.16 10.61
C GLN A 123 15.34 16.94 9.21
N LEU A 124 14.01 16.91 9.05
CA LEU A 124 13.36 16.86 7.75
C LEU A 124 13.71 18.08 6.88
N GLU A 125 13.78 19.27 7.48
CA GLU A 125 14.25 20.50 6.79
C GLU A 125 15.69 20.38 6.28
N GLN A 126 16.53 19.57 6.93
CA GLN A 126 17.91 19.30 6.52
C GLN A 126 18.00 18.15 5.48
N GLY A 127 16.87 17.52 5.12
CA GLY A 127 16.82 16.41 4.17
C GLY A 127 17.16 15.05 4.78
N GLU A 128 17.13 14.93 6.11
CA GLU A 128 17.38 13.66 6.80
C GLU A 128 16.19 12.70 6.60
N VAL A 129 16.50 11.40 6.68
CA VAL A 129 15.51 10.31 6.62
C VAL A 129 15.35 9.66 7.99
N PHE A 130 14.23 8.96 8.15
CA PHE A 130 13.86 8.30 9.40
C PHE A 130 13.73 6.80 9.20
N ALA A 131 13.76 6.04 10.29
CA ALA A 131 13.62 4.60 10.28
C ALA A 131 12.67 4.11 11.37
N PHE A 132 12.04 2.95 11.11
CA PHE A 132 11.07 2.31 11.99
C PHE A 132 11.59 0.97 12.51
N GLY A 133 12.18 0.98 13.68
CA GLY A 133 12.83 -0.15 14.34
C GLY A 133 11.83 -1.03 15.09
N LEU A 134 10.88 -1.66 14.38
CA LEU A 134 9.85 -2.50 14.99
C LEU A 134 10.23 -3.99 14.96
N SER A 135 10.49 -4.53 13.77
CA SER A 135 10.64 -5.98 13.56
C SER A 135 12.00 -6.52 14.01
N GLU A 136 11.99 -7.79 14.40
CA GLU A 136 13.15 -8.58 14.74
C GLU A 136 13.23 -9.84 13.87
N GLN A 137 14.37 -10.51 13.80
CA GLN A 137 14.54 -11.66 12.91
C GLN A 137 13.55 -12.78 13.18
N THR A 138 13.23 -13.00 14.46
CA THR A 138 12.32 -14.04 14.95
C THR A 138 10.89 -13.55 15.18
N HIS A 139 10.66 -12.24 15.20
CA HIS A 139 9.39 -11.59 15.55
C HIS A 139 8.95 -10.58 14.47
N GLY A 140 8.70 -11.04 13.24
CA GLY A 140 8.32 -10.15 12.13
C GLY A 140 6.93 -9.52 12.31
N ALA A 141 5.88 -10.34 12.30
CA ALA A 141 4.50 -9.89 12.47
C ALA A 141 3.98 -9.96 13.92
N ASP A 142 4.72 -10.63 14.79
CA ASP A 142 4.38 -10.79 16.21
C ASP A 142 4.97 -9.66 17.06
N VAL A 143 4.27 -8.53 17.08
CA VAL A 143 4.67 -7.35 17.84
C VAL A 143 4.54 -7.52 19.37
N TYR A 144 3.84 -8.56 19.84
CA TYR A 144 3.75 -8.86 21.28
C TYR A 144 5.07 -9.41 21.84
N GLN A 145 5.88 -10.02 20.99
CA GLN A 145 7.18 -10.57 21.35
C GLN A 145 8.27 -9.62 20.84
N THR A 146 9.01 -8.99 21.73
CA THR A 146 10.22 -8.23 21.39
C THR A 146 11.35 -8.63 22.31
N ASP A 147 12.54 -8.88 21.74
CA ASP A 147 13.75 -9.28 22.45
C ASP A 147 14.66 -8.09 22.76
N LEU A 148 14.36 -6.89 22.20
CA LEU A 148 15.10 -5.66 22.56
C LEU A 148 14.65 -5.16 23.93
N ILE A 149 15.60 -5.12 24.87
CA ILE A 149 15.35 -4.86 26.30
C ILE A 149 16.04 -3.59 26.74
N LEU A 150 15.33 -2.79 27.54
CA LEU A 150 15.85 -1.65 28.28
C LEU A 150 15.90 -2.00 29.77
N THR A 151 17.09 -1.95 30.38
CA THR A 151 17.26 -2.14 31.83
C THR A 151 17.48 -0.80 32.51
N PRO A 152 16.90 -0.57 33.71
CA PRO A 152 17.09 0.68 34.46
C PRO A 152 18.58 0.97 34.75
N SER A 153 18.96 2.24 34.64
CA SER A 153 20.30 2.76 34.97
C SER A 153 20.21 4.04 35.81
N GLU A 154 21.35 4.59 36.19
CA GLU A 154 21.40 5.81 37.01
C GLU A 154 20.75 7.03 36.35
N HIS A 155 20.81 7.11 34.99
CA HIS A 155 20.33 8.26 34.21
C HIS A 155 19.23 7.92 33.21
N GLY A 156 18.44 6.88 33.48
CA GLY A 156 17.39 6.38 32.60
C GLY A 156 17.48 4.90 32.38
N TRP A 157 17.80 4.46 31.17
CA TRP A 157 17.88 3.04 30.78
C TRP A 157 19.09 2.77 29.91
N VAL A 158 19.42 1.50 29.82
CA VAL A 158 20.43 0.96 28.88
C VAL A 158 19.72 -0.05 27.99
N ALA A 159 19.74 0.20 26.68
CA ALA A 159 19.09 -0.65 25.70
C ALA A 159 20.09 -1.65 25.06
N ASN A 160 19.67 -2.92 25.00
CA ASN A 160 20.40 -4.01 24.37
C ASN A 160 19.46 -4.85 23.50
N GLY A 161 19.92 -5.25 22.31
CA GLY A 161 19.19 -6.09 21.41
C GLY A 161 19.36 -5.72 19.96
N GLU A 162 18.67 -6.46 19.07
CA GLU A 162 18.79 -6.31 17.62
C GLU A 162 17.44 -6.05 16.97
N LYS A 163 17.47 -5.30 15.87
CA LYS A 163 16.35 -5.11 14.96
C LYS A 163 16.71 -5.59 13.57
N TYR A 164 15.73 -6.11 12.85
CA TYR A 164 15.94 -6.76 11.56
C TYR A 164 14.88 -6.32 10.56
N TYR A 165 15.23 -6.20 9.29
CA TYR A 165 14.41 -5.63 8.20
C TYR A 165 14.10 -4.13 8.37
N ILE A 166 15.08 -3.34 8.84
CA ILE A 166 14.88 -1.92 9.11
C ILE A 166 15.46 -1.06 7.98
N GLY A 167 14.60 -0.53 7.12
CA GLY A 167 15.01 0.39 6.06
C GLY A 167 15.55 1.70 6.62
N ASN A 168 16.42 2.37 5.88
CA ASN A 168 17.09 3.63 6.22
C ASN A 168 17.96 3.60 7.50
N ALA A 169 17.98 2.52 8.26
CA ALA A 169 18.65 2.48 9.56
C ALA A 169 20.20 2.55 9.48
N ASN A 170 20.76 2.55 8.26
CA ASN A 170 22.16 2.83 8.00
C ASN A 170 22.53 4.32 8.10
N VAL A 171 21.54 5.23 7.96
CA VAL A 171 21.78 6.69 7.91
C VAL A 171 20.79 7.52 8.74
N ALA A 172 19.67 6.94 9.17
CA ALA A 172 18.62 7.67 9.86
C ALA A 172 19.10 8.25 11.20
N ARG A 173 18.95 9.58 11.38
CA ARG A 173 19.32 10.27 12.63
C ARG A 173 18.33 10.03 13.76
N MET A 174 17.10 9.63 13.44
CA MET A 174 16.12 9.16 14.41
C MET A 174 15.53 7.84 13.93
N VAL A 175 15.81 6.78 14.68
CA VAL A 175 15.24 5.44 14.47
C VAL A 175 14.22 5.22 15.58
N SER A 176 12.93 5.29 15.26
CA SER A 176 11.85 4.97 16.21
C SER A 176 11.92 3.48 16.55
N THR A 177 12.53 3.15 17.69
CA THR A 177 12.87 1.79 18.10
C THR A 177 11.88 1.28 19.15
N PHE A 178 11.27 0.11 18.85
CA PHE A 178 10.34 -0.58 19.76
C PHE A 178 11.07 -1.61 20.61
N GLY A 179 10.76 -1.65 21.89
CA GLY A 179 11.31 -2.61 22.83
C GLY A 179 10.45 -2.77 24.07
N LYS A 180 11.02 -3.33 25.11
CA LYS A 180 10.38 -3.43 26.43
C LYS A 180 11.34 -3.06 27.54
N ILE A 181 10.85 -2.40 28.57
CA ILE A 181 11.57 -2.15 29.82
C ILE A 181 11.39 -3.38 30.70
N GLU A 182 12.50 -3.98 31.13
CA GLU A 182 12.51 -5.05 32.11
C GLU A 182 13.12 -4.52 33.43
N ASP A 183 12.28 -4.50 34.45
CA ASP A 183 12.66 -4.19 35.82
C ASP A 183 12.27 -5.39 36.68
N SER A 184 13.23 -5.99 37.40
CA SER A 184 13.02 -7.15 38.24
C SER A 184 11.93 -7.01 39.30
N SER A 185 11.49 -5.78 39.57
CA SER A 185 10.43 -5.44 40.51
C SER A 185 9.04 -5.24 39.91
N LYS A 186 8.90 -5.30 38.55
CA LYS A 186 7.67 -4.97 37.82
C LYS A 186 7.48 -5.89 36.62
N ASP A 187 6.24 -5.97 36.13
CA ASP A 187 5.96 -6.61 34.85
C ASP A 187 6.62 -5.82 33.70
N PRO A 188 7.09 -6.51 32.62
CA PRO A 188 7.69 -5.86 31.46
C PRO A 188 6.73 -4.84 30.83
N GLU A 189 7.28 -3.68 30.45
CA GLU A 189 6.53 -2.57 29.88
C GLU A 189 7.03 -2.26 28.46
N TYR A 190 6.13 -2.21 27.47
CA TYR A 190 6.50 -1.78 26.11
C TYR A 190 6.99 -0.34 26.08
N VAL A 191 7.90 -0.05 25.17
CA VAL A 191 8.46 1.30 24.99
C VAL A 191 8.75 1.58 23.51
N PHE A 192 8.53 2.81 23.08
CA PHE A 192 9.16 3.39 21.90
C PHE A 192 10.11 4.48 22.31
N PHE A 193 11.30 4.50 21.73
CA PHE A 193 12.30 5.54 21.93
C PHE A 193 13.01 5.88 20.62
N ALA A 194 13.60 7.06 20.51
CA ALA A 194 14.37 7.50 19.36
C ALA A 194 15.85 7.16 19.57
N ALA A 195 16.38 6.26 18.73
CA ALA A 195 17.82 5.96 18.67
C ALA A 195 18.49 6.73 17.52
N ASP A 196 19.72 7.21 17.73
CA ASP A 196 20.53 7.85 16.68
C ASP A 196 21.49 6.81 16.08
N SER A 197 21.41 6.58 14.76
CA SER A 197 22.28 5.61 14.07
C SER A 197 23.77 6.02 14.05
N GLN A 198 24.08 7.27 14.40
CA GLN A 198 25.45 7.78 14.46
C GLN A 198 26.07 7.65 15.86
N HIS A 199 25.35 7.14 16.85
CA HIS A 199 25.85 6.96 18.19
C HIS A 199 26.79 5.75 18.24
N ASP A 200 27.90 5.85 18.99
CA ASP A 200 28.96 4.80 19.09
C ASP A 200 28.44 3.45 19.63
N ARG A 201 27.29 3.44 20.30
CA ARG A 201 26.63 2.23 20.82
C ARG A 201 25.56 1.65 19.89
N TYR A 202 25.39 2.24 18.70
CA TYR A 202 24.55 1.74 17.62
C TYR A 202 25.43 1.09 16.57
N GLU A 203 25.24 -0.19 16.31
CA GLU A 203 25.96 -0.94 15.28
C GLU A 203 25.02 -1.27 14.10
N CYS A 204 25.25 -0.69 12.93
CA CYS A 204 24.63 -1.13 11.68
C CYS A 204 25.40 -2.37 11.16
N LYS A 205 24.91 -3.57 11.45
CA LYS A 205 25.62 -4.84 11.22
C LYS A 205 25.74 -5.19 9.74
N LYS A 206 24.66 -5.11 8.99
CA LYS A 206 24.63 -5.47 7.55
C LYS A 206 23.36 -5.01 6.85
N ASN A 207 23.44 -4.88 5.52
CA ASN A 207 22.28 -4.88 4.65
C ASN A 207 21.78 -6.32 4.46
N VAL A 208 20.50 -6.58 4.69
CA VAL A 208 19.91 -7.92 4.62
C VAL A 208 19.22 -8.23 3.28
N VAL A 209 19.14 -7.25 2.37
CA VAL A 209 18.49 -7.40 1.06
C VAL A 209 19.47 -7.28 -0.09
N ASN A 210 19.10 -7.90 -1.21
CA ASN A 210 19.87 -7.88 -2.44
C ASN A 210 19.20 -6.92 -3.45
N SER A 211 19.12 -5.64 -3.08
CA SER A 211 18.55 -4.56 -3.89
C SER A 211 19.36 -3.27 -3.72
N GLN A 212 18.98 -2.22 -4.43
CA GLN A 212 19.58 -0.89 -4.25
C GLN A 212 19.25 -0.29 -2.87
N ASN A 213 18.15 -0.72 -2.25
CA ASN A 213 17.77 -0.28 -0.91
C ASN A 213 18.73 -0.78 0.16
N TYR A 214 18.85 -0.04 1.24
CA TYR A 214 19.50 -0.51 2.45
C TYR A 214 18.45 -0.86 3.50
N VAL A 215 18.36 -2.14 3.81
CA VAL A 215 17.48 -2.68 4.84
C VAL A 215 18.35 -3.35 5.88
N ALA A 216 18.46 -2.71 7.04
CA ALA A 216 19.47 -3.07 8.03
C ALA A 216 19.02 -4.21 8.96
N ASN A 217 20.01 -4.99 9.39
CA ASN A 217 20.09 -5.52 10.73
C ASN A 217 20.96 -4.57 11.55
N TYR A 218 20.43 -4.00 12.63
CA TYR A 218 21.23 -3.22 13.57
C TYR A 218 21.12 -3.74 15.00
N ALA A 219 22.13 -3.43 15.81
CA ALA A 219 22.19 -3.78 17.21
C ALA A 219 22.44 -2.54 18.07
N LEU A 220 21.91 -2.56 19.29
CA LEU A 220 22.22 -1.63 20.35
C LEU A 220 23.06 -2.36 21.42
N HIS A 221 24.17 -1.74 21.82
CA HIS A 221 25.13 -2.30 22.78
C HIS A 221 25.30 -1.34 23.94
N ASP A 222 24.63 -1.61 25.05
CA ASP A 222 24.56 -0.69 26.20
C ASP A 222 24.20 0.74 25.76
N TYR A 223 23.25 0.87 24.85
CA TYR A 223 22.84 2.16 24.29
C TYR A 223 22.08 2.97 25.37
N PRO A 224 22.56 4.19 25.70
CA PRO A 224 21.90 5.01 26.71
C PRO A 224 20.57 5.56 26.20
N VAL A 225 19.52 5.43 26.99
CA VAL A 225 18.19 5.99 26.74
C VAL A 225 17.77 6.82 27.93
N THR A 226 17.40 8.08 27.70
CA THR A 226 16.92 8.99 28.72
C THR A 226 15.41 9.24 28.56
N GLU A 227 14.77 9.90 29.53
CA GLU A 227 13.37 10.32 29.41
C GLU A 227 13.14 11.20 28.15
N ALA A 228 14.12 12.01 27.75
CA ALA A 228 14.03 12.86 26.56
C ALA A 228 13.98 12.07 25.25
N ASP A 229 14.47 10.83 25.24
CA ASP A 229 14.45 9.96 24.07
C ASP A 229 13.16 9.13 23.96
N LEU A 230 12.39 9.04 25.05
CA LEU A 230 11.16 8.26 25.08
C LEU A 230 10.06 8.92 24.24
N LEU A 231 9.43 8.13 23.39
CA LEU A 231 8.27 8.54 22.58
C LEU A 231 6.95 8.03 23.19
N HIS A 232 6.94 6.75 23.59
CA HIS A 232 5.75 6.12 24.17
C HIS A 232 6.13 5.08 25.20
N ARG A 233 5.23 4.82 26.18
CA ARG A 233 5.35 3.77 27.21
C ARG A 233 4.08 2.95 27.33
N GLY A 234 4.23 1.71 27.83
CA GLY A 234 3.15 0.79 28.10
C GLY A 234 2.33 0.44 26.87
N MET A 235 1.04 0.31 27.05
CA MET A 235 0.13 0.05 25.92
C MET A 235 0.09 1.19 24.90
N GLY A 236 0.47 2.41 25.27
CA GLY A 236 0.64 3.53 24.33
C GLY A 236 1.68 3.23 23.26
N ALA A 237 2.82 2.62 23.61
CA ALA A 237 3.85 2.21 22.67
C ALA A 237 3.33 1.12 21.70
N PHE A 238 2.58 0.14 22.20
CA PHE A 238 1.97 -0.88 21.37
C PHE A 238 0.93 -0.31 20.39
N HIS A 239 0.07 0.61 20.86
CA HIS A 239 -0.89 1.30 20.00
C HIS A 239 -0.21 2.18 18.96
N ALA A 240 0.86 2.89 19.31
CA ALA A 240 1.64 3.68 18.37
C ALA A 240 2.25 2.81 17.25
N ALA A 241 2.76 1.61 17.57
CA ALA A 241 3.26 0.67 16.58
C ALA A 241 2.19 0.29 15.55
N LEU A 242 1.00 -0.11 16.02
CA LEU A 242 -0.10 -0.52 15.14
C LEU A 242 -0.69 0.65 14.36
N ASN A 243 -0.86 1.82 14.98
CA ASN A 243 -1.38 3.02 14.32
C ASN A 243 -0.42 3.53 13.25
N THR A 244 0.89 3.52 13.48
CA THR A 244 1.90 3.86 12.48
C THR A 244 1.73 3.03 11.21
N VAL A 245 1.64 1.72 11.37
CA VAL A 245 1.40 0.82 10.21
C VAL A 245 0.05 1.11 9.54
N ASN A 246 -1.01 1.39 10.32
CA ASN A 246 -2.33 1.72 9.75
C ASN A 246 -2.36 3.04 8.98
N VAL A 247 -1.59 4.04 9.40
CA VAL A 247 -1.47 5.34 8.70
C VAL A 247 -0.67 5.21 7.40
N CYS A 248 0.34 4.35 7.35
CA CYS A 248 1.31 4.34 6.23
C CYS A 248 1.05 3.24 5.19
N LYS A 249 0.49 2.08 5.57
CA LYS A 249 0.45 0.90 4.69
C LYS A 249 -0.40 1.01 3.41
N TYR A 250 -1.38 1.93 3.35
CA TYR A 250 -2.15 2.17 2.12
C TYR A 250 -1.24 2.61 0.97
N ASN A 251 -0.14 3.27 1.30
CA ASN A 251 0.82 3.83 0.36
C ASN A 251 1.56 2.75 -0.46
N LEU A 252 1.62 1.49 0.03
CA LEU A 252 2.14 0.37 -0.77
C LEU A 252 1.30 0.13 -2.03
N GLY A 253 -0.01 0.39 -1.96
CA GLY A 253 -0.87 0.37 -3.13
C GLY A 253 -0.47 1.39 -4.18
N TRP A 254 -0.16 2.62 -3.79
CA TRP A 254 0.30 3.67 -4.69
C TRP A 254 1.65 3.36 -5.33
N GLY A 255 2.60 2.83 -4.55
CA GLY A 255 3.86 2.32 -5.10
C GLY A 255 3.63 1.25 -6.17
N ALA A 256 2.74 0.27 -5.90
CA ALA A 256 2.38 -0.78 -6.87
C ALA A 256 1.74 -0.21 -8.14
N VAL A 257 0.84 0.78 -8.03
CA VAL A 257 0.21 1.45 -9.18
C VAL A 257 1.27 2.12 -10.05
N GLY A 258 2.19 2.88 -9.43
CA GLY A 258 3.29 3.54 -10.15
C GLY A 258 4.16 2.54 -10.93
N MET A 259 4.67 1.52 -10.24
CA MET A 259 5.52 0.47 -10.84
C MET A 259 4.82 -0.24 -12.00
N CYS A 260 3.57 -0.68 -11.81
CA CYS A 260 2.81 -1.38 -12.84
C CYS A 260 2.49 -0.47 -14.04
N THR A 261 2.29 0.83 -13.82
CA THR A 261 2.03 1.79 -14.89
C THR A 261 3.23 1.90 -15.85
N HIS A 262 4.44 2.04 -15.33
CA HIS A 262 5.64 2.09 -16.18
C HIS A 262 5.86 0.78 -16.94
N ALA A 263 5.76 -0.36 -16.24
CA ALA A 263 5.88 -1.67 -16.86
C ALA A 263 4.83 -1.90 -17.96
N PHE A 264 3.61 -1.36 -17.78
CA PHE A 264 2.56 -1.42 -18.79
C PHE A 264 2.94 -0.66 -20.06
N TYR A 265 3.48 0.56 -19.96
CA TYR A 265 3.94 1.34 -21.12
C TYR A 265 5.03 0.61 -21.89
N GLU A 266 6.03 0.04 -21.24
CA GLU A 266 7.06 -0.74 -21.93
C GLU A 266 6.47 -1.99 -22.62
N SER A 267 5.55 -2.70 -21.97
CA SER A 267 4.96 -3.92 -22.50
C SER A 267 4.08 -3.69 -23.72
N ILE A 268 3.18 -2.70 -23.67
CA ILE A 268 2.29 -2.38 -24.81
C ILE A 268 3.09 -1.85 -26.00
N THR A 269 4.09 -0.97 -25.74
CA THR A 269 4.93 -0.42 -26.80
C THR A 269 5.75 -1.52 -27.47
N HIS A 270 6.32 -2.45 -26.69
CA HIS A 270 7.02 -3.61 -27.25
C HIS A 270 6.09 -4.49 -28.12
N ALA A 271 4.93 -4.88 -27.59
CA ALA A 271 4.01 -5.77 -28.28
C ALA A 271 3.43 -5.15 -29.57
N ALA A 272 3.09 -3.86 -29.52
CA ALA A 272 2.51 -3.14 -30.65
C ALA A 272 3.50 -2.86 -31.80
N ASN A 273 4.81 -2.95 -31.54
CA ASN A 273 5.86 -2.73 -32.53
C ASN A 273 6.61 -4.01 -32.92
N ARG A 274 6.22 -5.17 -32.39
CA ARG A 274 6.83 -6.47 -32.69
C ARG A 274 6.01 -7.23 -33.73
N HIS A 275 6.68 -7.71 -34.79
CA HIS A 275 6.08 -8.51 -35.82
C HIS A 275 6.48 -9.98 -35.68
N LEU A 276 5.49 -10.88 -35.67
CA LEU A 276 5.66 -12.33 -35.68
C LEU A 276 4.65 -12.95 -36.65
N TYR A 277 5.09 -13.94 -37.40
CA TYR A 277 4.23 -14.68 -38.34
C TYR A 277 3.46 -13.79 -39.33
N GLY A 278 4.06 -12.67 -39.75
CA GLY A 278 3.46 -11.76 -40.72
C GLY A 278 2.44 -10.74 -40.16
N THR A 279 2.23 -10.71 -38.85
CA THR A 279 1.34 -9.75 -38.22
C THR A 279 1.97 -9.11 -36.96
N VAL A 280 1.37 -8.05 -36.44
CA VAL A 280 1.79 -7.41 -35.18
C VAL A 280 1.36 -8.28 -34.00
N VAL A 281 2.20 -8.38 -32.96
CA VAL A 281 1.92 -9.23 -31.78
C VAL A 281 0.61 -8.86 -31.10
N THR A 282 0.23 -7.58 -31.09
CA THR A 282 -1.07 -7.13 -30.58
C THR A 282 -2.28 -7.60 -31.40
N ASP A 283 -2.10 -8.19 -32.59
CA ASP A 283 -3.19 -8.79 -33.35
C ASP A 283 -3.56 -10.17 -32.86
N PHE A 284 -2.70 -10.83 -32.11
CA PHE A 284 -3.04 -12.11 -31.48
C PHE A 284 -4.07 -11.91 -30.35
N ARG A 285 -5.19 -12.62 -30.44
CA ARG A 285 -6.30 -12.48 -29.50
C ARG A 285 -5.91 -12.69 -28.04
N HIS A 286 -5.04 -13.65 -27.75
CA HIS A 286 -4.58 -13.91 -26.38
C HIS A 286 -3.70 -12.77 -25.83
N VAL A 287 -2.87 -12.15 -26.66
CA VAL A 287 -2.05 -10.99 -26.27
C VAL A 287 -2.92 -9.78 -25.98
N ARG A 288 -3.91 -9.49 -26.86
CA ARG A 288 -4.90 -8.44 -26.59
C ARG A 288 -5.60 -8.65 -25.26
N ARG A 289 -5.99 -9.90 -24.97
CA ARG A 289 -6.66 -10.23 -23.72
C ARG A 289 -5.77 -9.97 -22.51
N LEU A 290 -4.50 -10.42 -22.54
CA LEU A 290 -3.56 -10.18 -21.45
C LEU A 290 -3.35 -8.67 -21.19
N LEU A 291 -3.18 -7.88 -22.26
CA LEU A 291 -3.03 -6.43 -22.15
C LEU A 291 -4.31 -5.77 -21.63
N THR A 292 -5.49 -6.17 -22.12
CA THR A 292 -6.76 -5.59 -21.65
C THR A 292 -7.03 -5.96 -20.19
N ASP A 293 -6.80 -7.22 -19.80
CA ASP A 293 -6.95 -7.69 -18.41
C ASP A 293 -5.97 -6.95 -17.48
N ALA A 294 -4.69 -6.80 -17.89
CA ALA A 294 -3.68 -6.06 -17.11
C ALA A 294 -4.07 -4.58 -16.96
N TYR A 295 -4.52 -3.93 -18.02
CA TYR A 295 -4.97 -2.54 -17.99
C TYR A 295 -6.18 -2.36 -17.06
N ALA A 296 -7.20 -3.20 -17.20
CA ALA A 296 -8.41 -3.13 -16.39
C ALA A 296 -8.09 -3.35 -14.88
N ARG A 297 -7.18 -4.30 -14.55
CA ARG A 297 -6.68 -4.48 -13.17
C ARG A 297 -5.95 -3.23 -12.67
N LEU A 298 -5.06 -2.67 -13.48
CA LEU A 298 -4.27 -1.50 -13.11
C LEU A 298 -5.15 -0.26 -12.87
N VAL A 299 -6.18 -0.06 -13.71
CA VAL A 299 -7.18 1.00 -13.49
C VAL A 299 -7.95 0.74 -12.21
N ALA A 300 -8.42 -0.49 -11.96
CA ALA A 300 -9.10 -0.85 -10.72
C ALA A 300 -8.24 -0.58 -9.47
N MET A 301 -6.95 -0.96 -9.51
CA MET A 301 -5.98 -0.67 -8.45
C MET A 301 -5.93 0.83 -8.14
N ARG A 302 -5.82 1.66 -9.18
CA ARG A 302 -5.74 3.11 -9.02
C ARG A 302 -7.04 3.70 -8.44
N LEU A 303 -8.21 3.26 -8.93
CA LEU A 303 -9.50 3.71 -8.42
C LEU A 303 -9.66 3.40 -6.92
N VAL A 304 -9.28 2.18 -6.52
CA VAL A 304 -9.31 1.77 -5.09
C VAL A 304 -8.35 2.61 -4.25
N CYS A 305 -7.11 2.83 -4.72
CA CYS A 305 -6.14 3.67 -4.01
C CYS A 305 -6.66 5.10 -3.83
N THR A 306 -7.22 5.69 -4.89
CA THR A 306 -7.78 7.05 -4.85
C THR A 306 -8.91 7.14 -3.82
N ARG A 307 -9.87 6.21 -3.88
CA ARG A 307 -11.02 6.23 -2.98
C ARG A 307 -10.64 5.93 -1.54
N ALA A 308 -9.70 5.01 -1.31
CA ALA A 308 -9.17 4.72 0.02
C ALA A 308 -8.44 5.95 0.61
N SER A 309 -7.73 6.74 -0.20
CA SER A 309 -7.11 7.99 0.24
C SER A 309 -8.16 9.03 0.65
N ASP A 310 -9.28 9.15 -0.07
CA ASP A 310 -10.40 10.02 0.35
C ASP A 310 -10.93 9.63 1.74
N TYR A 311 -11.10 8.33 2.01
CA TYR A 311 -11.52 7.85 3.33
C TYR A 311 -10.46 8.07 4.42
N MET A 312 -9.17 7.98 4.09
CA MET A 312 -8.09 8.35 5.02
C MET A 312 -8.19 9.82 5.41
N ARG A 313 -8.39 10.71 4.44
CA ARG A 313 -8.53 12.17 4.66
C ARG A 313 -9.83 12.58 5.38
N SER A 314 -10.83 11.72 5.34
CA SER A 314 -12.10 11.92 6.04
C SER A 314 -12.11 11.32 7.46
N ALA A 315 -10.98 10.71 7.88
CA ALA A 315 -10.85 10.07 9.17
C ALA A 315 -11.16 11.04 10.31
N SER A 316 -11.98 10.59 11.26
CA SER A 316 -12.33 11.32 12.46
C SER A 316 -12.71 10.35 13.58
N ALA A 317 -13.02 10.86 14.77
CA ALA A 317 -13.54 10.06 15.87
C ALA A 317 -14.85 9.32 15.49
N ASP A 318 -15.65 9.94 14.64
CA ASP A 318 -16.95 9.42 14.20
C ASP A 318 -16.88 8.61 12.90
N ASP A 319 -15.86 8.82 12.06
CA ASP A 319 -15.64 8.10 10.81
C ASP A 319 -14.30 7.35 10.82
N ARG A 320 -14.37 6.06 11.09
CA ARG A 320 -13.22 5.17 11.16
C ARG A 320 -13.20 4.14 10.02
N ARG A 321 -13.91 4.38 8.91
CA ARG A 321 -13.99 3.46 7.75
C ARG A 321 -12.62 3.18 7.11
N TYR A 322 -11.69 4.14 7.17
CA TYR A 322 -10.32 3.98 6.69
C TYR A 322 -9.60 2.77 7.29
N LEU A 323 -9.99 2.31 8.51
CA LEU A 323 -9.40 1.12 9.15
C LEU A 323 -9.68 -0.19 8.38
N LEU A 324 -10.74 -0.24 7.56
CA LEU A 324 -10.98 -1.33 6.61
C LEU A 324 -10.22 -1.08 5.29
N TYR A 325 -10.28 0.15 4.76
CA TYR A 325 -9.84 0.43 3.40
C TYR A 325 -8.30 0.51 3.28
N SER A 326 -7.58 0.95 4.30
CA SER A 326 -6.11 0.96 4.30
C SER A 326 -5.50 -0.46 4.21
N PRO A 327 -5.84 -1.43 5.08
CA PRO A 327 -5.37 -2.81 4.92
C PRO A 327 -5.90 -3.51 3.66
N LEU A 328 -7.11 -3.16 3.17
CA LEU A 328 -7.62 -3.64 1.89
C LEU A 328 -6.72 -3.20 0.74
N THR A 329 -6.40 -1.89 0.67
CA THR A 329 -5.51 -1.33 -0.34
C THR A 329 -4.17 -2.05 -0.30
N LYS A 330 -3.58 -2.19 0.88
CA LYS A 330 -2.31 -2.92 1.02
C LYS A 330 -2.41 -4.35 0.53
N ALA A 331 -3.36 -5.15 1.03
CA ALA A 331 -3.44 -6.57 0.70
C ALA A 331 -3.84 -6.81 -0.76
N LYS A 332 -4.93 -6.16 -1.20
CA LYS A 332 -5.54 -6.46 -2.51
C LYS A 332 -4.79 -5.76 -3.65
N VAL A 333 -4.50 -4.46 -3.52
CA VAL A 333 -3.84 -3.72 -4.60
C VAL A 333 -2.44 -4.23 -4.88
N THR A 334 -1.64 -4.52 -3.84
CA THR A 334 -0.29 -5.06 -4.05
C THR A 334 -0.30 -6.46 -4.67
N SER A 335 -1.26 -7.31 -4.30
CA SER A 335 -1.44 -8.63 -4.94
C SER A 335 -1.94 -8.52 -6.39
N GLU A 336 -2.78 -7.53 -6.70
CA GLU A 336 -3.17 -7.24 -8.09
C GLU A 336 -1.96 -6.75 -8.91
N GLY A 337 -1.02 -6.02 -8.30
CA GLY A 337 0.24 -5.65 -8.94
C GLY A 337 1.05 -6.85 -9.42
N GLU A 338 1.17 -7.90 -8.60
CA GLU A 338 1.80 -9.17 -9.01
C GLU A 338 1.07 -9.79 -10.22
N ARG A 339 -0.27 -9.78 -10.21
CA ARG A 339 -1.08 -10.32 -11.33
C ARG A 339 -0.92 -9.51 -12.61
N VAL A 340 -0.85 -8.19 -12.50
CA VAL A 340 -0.59 -7.29 -13.64
C VAL A 340 0.77 -7.62 -14.26
N ILE A 341 1.83 -7.70 -13.46
CA ILE A 341 3.18 -8.00 -13.95
C ILE A 341 3.27 -9.40 -14.52
N THR A 342 2.63 -10.40 -13.91
CA THR A 342 2.57 -11.77 -14.46
C THR A 342 1.93 -11.80 -15.84
N ALA A 343 0.79 -11.12 -16.02
CA ALA A 343 0.12 -11.05 -17.33
C ALA A 343 0.97 -10.30 -18.37
N LEU A 344 1.62 -9.22 -17.97
CA LEU A 344 2.50 -8.44 -18.85
C LEU A 344 3.79 -9.20 -19.20
N TRP A 345 4.27 -10.09 -18.35
CA TRP A 345 5.45 -10.91 -18.63
C TRP A 345 5.20 -11.83 -19.83
N ASP A 346 4.01 -12.44 -19.92
CA ASP A 346 3.63 -13.24 -21.09
C ASP A 346 3.50 -12.41 -22.37
N VAL A 347 3.30 -11.09 -22.26
CA VAL A 347 3.26 -10.15 -23.40
C VAL A 347 4.66 -9.73 -23.84
N ILE A 348 5.50 -9.29 -22.89
CA ILE A 348 6.85 -8.77 -23.17
C ILE A 348 7.86 -9.89 -23.43
N ALA A 349 7.57 -11.09 -22.92
CA ALA A 349 8.34 -12.31 -23.09
C ALA A 349 9.82 -12.16 -22.67
N ALA A 350 10.77 -12.71 -23.43
CA ALA A 350 12.19 -12.67 -23.09
C ALA A 350 12.76 -11.26 -22.96
N LYS A 351 12.16 -10.26 -23.60
CA LYS A 351 12.57 -8.86 -23.40
C LYS A 351 12.41 -8.39 -21.95
N GLY A 352 11.47 -8.95 -21.21
CA GLY A 352 11.24 -8.62 -19.80
C GLY A 352 12.38 -9.03 -18.84
N VAL A 353 13.39 -9.78 -19.30
CA VAL A 353 14.59 -10.12 -18.52
C VAL A 353 15.84 -9.38 -19.01
N GLU A 354 15.72 -8.52 -20.01
CA GLU A 354 16.84 -7.71 -20.49
C GLU A 354 17.19 -6.63 -19.45
N LYS A 355 18.47 -6.53 -19.11
CA LYS A 355 18.98 -5.62 -18.06
C LYS A 355 18.63 -4.14 -18.30
N ASP A 356 18.38 -3.76 -19.55
CA ASP A 356 18.11 -2.37 -19.95
C ASP A 356 16.61 -2.03 -19.97
N THR A 357 15.72 -2.96 -19.57
CA THR A 357 14.29 -2.70 -19.45
C THR A 357 13.92 -2.32 -18.02
N PHE A 358 12.99 -1.39 -17.87
CA PHE A 358 12.40 -1.09 -16.56
C PHE A 358 11.53 -2.24 -16.07
N PHE A 359 10.89 -2.97 -17.00
CA PHE A 359 10.09 -4.14 -16.69
C PHE A 359 10.86 -5.18 -15.86
N GLU A 360 12.13 -5.43 -16.18
CA GLU A 360 13.00 -6.35 -15.43
C GLU A 360 13.08 -5.96 -13.93
N THR A 361 13.28 -4.68 -13.63
CA THR A 361 13.32 -4.18 -12.25
C THR A 361 11.99 -4.44 -11.54
N VAL A 362 10.87 -4.06 -12.18
CA VAL A 362 9.53 -4.27 -11.59
C VAL A 362 9.24 -5.74 -11.39
N ALA A 363 9.57 -6.60 -12.35
CA ALA A 363 9.34 -8.04 -12.24
C ALA A 363 10.08 -8.69 -11.06
N ARG A 364 11.27 -8.18 -10.70
CA ARG A 364 12.02 -8.59 -9.51
C ARG A 364 11.40 -8.08 -8.21
N GLU A 365 10.82 -6.88 -8.22
CA GLU A 365 10.53 -6.12 -7.00
C GLU A 365 9.06 -6.09 -6.61
N ILE A 366 8.13 -6.21 -7.57
CA ILE A 366 6.69 -6.10 -7.30
C ILE A 366 6.22 -7.06 -6.21
N GLY A 367 6.80 -8.26 -6.17
CA GLY A 367 6.51 -9.28 -5.17
C GLY A 367 6.93 -8.93 -3.74
N LEU A 368 7.71 -7.87 -3.53
CA LEU A 368 8.07 -7.42 -2.19
C LEU A 368 6.88 -6.72 -1.50
N LEU A 369 6.13 -5.91 -2.24
CA LEU A 369 5.06 -5.07 -1.69
C LEU A 369 3.98 -5.87 -0.92
N PRO A 370 3.47 -7.03 -1.38
CA PRO A 370 2.52 -7.83 -0.61
C PRO A 370 3.09 -8.39 0.70
N ARG A 371 4.43 -8.45 0.84
CA ARG A 371 5.12 -9.06 1.99
C ARG A 371 5.59 -8.05 3.04
N LEU A 372 5.68 -6.76 2.68
CA LEU A 372 6.03 -5.67 3.60
C LEU A 372 4.85 -5.26 4.50
N GLU A 373 5.13 -4.67 5.66
CA GLU A 373 4.13 -4.08 6.58
C GLU A 373 2.94 -5.01 6.92
N GLY A 374 3.26 -6.23 7.27
CA GLY A 374 2.32 -7.33 7.44
C GLY A 374 2.00 -8.03 6.12
N THR A 375 2.06 -9.36 6.12
CA THR A 375 1.76 -10.16 4.94
C THR A 375 0.31 -10.01 4.49
N VAL A 376 -0.02 -10.50 3.28
CA VAL A 376 -1.40 -10.56 2.79
C VAL A 376 -2.30 -11.28 3.80
N HIS A 377 -1.84 -12.39 4.38
CA HIS A 377 -2.62 -13.17 5.36
C HIS A 377 -3.00 -12.35 6.60
N ILE A 378 -2.06 -11.59 7.17
CA ILE A 378 -2.30 -10.73 8.33
C ILE A 378 -3.35 -9.66 7.99
N ASN A 379 -3.23 -9.02 6.82
CA ASN A 379 -4.17 -7.97 6.42
C ASN A 379 -5.56 -8.54 6.07
N ILE A 380 -5.65 -9.70 5.40
CA ILE A 380 -6.94 -10.38 5.15
C ILE A 380 -7.59 -10.81 6.47
N GLY A 381 -6.82 -11.34 7.43
CA GLY A 381 -7.33 -11.66 8.77
C GLY A 381 -7.85 -10.43 9.53
N LEU A 382 -7.23 -9.26 9.32
CA LEU A 382 -7.73 -7.99 9.84
C LEU A 382 -9.05 -7.58 9.16
N LEU A 383 -9.13 -7.69 7.82
CA LEU A 383 -10.36 -7.38 7.07
C LEU A 383 -11.55 -8.24 7.54
N ALA A 384 -11.33 -9.52 7.81
CA ALA A 384 -12.38 -10.43 8.25
C ALA A 384 -13.07 -9.97 9.55
N LYS A 385 -12.38 -9.19 10.41
CA LYS A 385 -12.96 -8.62 11.63
C LYS A 385 -14.07 -7.59 11.37
N PHE A 386 -14.06 -6.95 10.20
CA PHE A 386 -15.08 -5.97 9.80
C PHE A 386 -16.26 -6.61 9.06
N MET A 387 -16.12 -7.84 8.59
CA MET A 387 -17.10 -8.49 7.73
C MET A 387 -18.54 -8.49 8.29
N PRO A 388 -18.79 -8.80 9.60
CA PRO A 388 -20.15 -8.77 10.14
C PRO A 388 -20.80 -7.40 10.03
N ASN A 389 -20.10 -6.34 10.45
CA ASN A 389 -20.63 -4.97 10.42
C ASN A 389 -20.85 -4.49 8.99
N PHE A 390 -19.89 -4.78 8.11
CA PHE A 390 -19.93 -4.35 6.72
C PHE A 390 -21.07 -5.00 5.94
N LEU A 391 -21.25 -6.33 6.06
CA LEU A 391 -22.26 -7.06 5.28
C LEU A 391 -23.67 -6.98 5.86
N PHE A 392 -23.80 -7.02 7.21
CA PHE A 392 -25.07 -7.28 7.86
C PHE A 392 -25.61 -6.13 8.71
N ALA A 393 -24.79 -5.14 9.04
CA ALA A 393 -25.19 -4.01 9.87
C ALA A 393 -24.79 -2.65 9.24
N PRO A 394 -25.18 -2.38 7.97
CA PRO A 394 -24.88 -1.08 7.36
C PRO A 394 -25.62 0.04 8.10
N ASP A 395 -24.95 1.19 8.21
CA ASP A 395 -25.52 2.41 8.78
C ASP A 395 -26.04 3.30 7.65
N GLY A 396 -27.35 3.36 7.50
CA GLY A 396 -28.02 4.14 6.45
C GLY A 396 -27.89 5.66 6.64
N GLU A 397 -27.48 6.12 7.83
CA GLU A 397 -27.28 7.55 8.11
C GLU A 397 -25.85 8.00 7.81
N LEU A 398 -24.90 7.05 7.68
CA LEU A 398 -23.50 7.35 7.41
C LEU A 398 -23.33 7.72 5.92
N PRO A 399 -22.96 8.98 5.59
CA PRO A 399 -22.95 9.43 4.21
C PRO A 399 -21.79 8.85 3.40
N LEU A 400 -21.97 8.77 2.08
CA LEU A 400 -20.87 8.70 1.14
C LEU A 400 -20.07 10.01 1.23
N ILE A 401 -18.74 9.89 1.21
CA ILE A 401 -17.87 11.07 1.13
C ILE A 401 -17.63 11.47 -0.32
N GLY A 402 -17.39 12.76 -0.56
CA GLY A 402 -16.93 13.27 -1.84
C GLY A 402 -15.44 13.03 -2.08
N ARG A 403 -14.94 13.56 -3.19
CA ARG A 403 -13.52 13.67 -3.46
C ARG A 403 -12.87 14.57 -2.42
N ARG A 404 -11.70 14.20 -1.96
CA ARG A 404 -10.90 14.95 -0.99
C ARG A 404 -9.52 15.29 -1.58
N ASP A 405 -9.54 16.19 -2.58
CA ASP A 405 -8.37 16.73 -3.29
C ASP A 405 -8.11 18.22 -2.98
N ASP A 406 -8.74 18.72 -1.91
CA ASP A 406 -8.47 20.01 -1.28
C ASP A 406 -7.13 19.99 -0.52
N ASP A 407 -6.63 21.14 -0.09
CA ASP A 407 -5.50 21.24 0.82
C ASP A 407 -5.98 20.97 2.27
N ALA A 408 -5.39 19.99 2.92
CA ALA A 408 -5.72 19.64 4.29
C ALA A 408 -4.50 19.06 5.02
N ASP A 409 -4.47 19.27 6.33
CA ASP A 409 -3.51 18.62 7.23
C ASP A 409 -4.23 17.49 7.96
N ASP A 410 -3.92 16.24 7.59
CA ASP A 410 -4.62 15.05 8.06
C ASP A 410 -4.08 14.55 9.42
N THR A 411 -3.73 15.47 10.33
CA THR A 411 -3.10 15.17 11.64
C THR A 411 -3.97 14.37 12.59
N PHE A 412 -5.29 14.27 12.35
CA PHE A 412 -6.13 13.32 13.09
C PHE A 412 -5.58 11.88 13.01
N LEU A 413 -4.92 11.51 11.91
CA LEU A 413 -4.31 10.20 11.75
C LEU A 413 -3.25 9.87 12.81
N PHE A 414 -2.66 10.88 13.47
CA PHE A 414 -1.74 10.72 14.59
C PHE A 414 -2.43 10.78 15.96
N ASN A 415 -3.72 11.10 16.00
CA ASN A 415 -4.53 11.25 17.20
C ASN A 415 -5.69 10.24 17.30
N GLN A 416 -5.51 9.03 16.72
CA GLN A 416 -6.56 8.02 16.62
C GLN A 416 -6.95 7.37 17.95
N GLY A 417 -6.12 7.49 18.96
CA GLY A 417 -6.29 6.79 20.23
C GLY A 417 -5.99 5.28 20.15
N PRO A 418 -6.49 4.48 21.09
CA PRO A 418 -6.24 3.03 21.14
C PRO A 418 -6.75 2.29 19.92
N THR A 419 -6.01 1.26 19.47
CA THR A 419 -6.34 0.42 18.29
C THR A 419 -7.51 -0.55 18.51
N GLY A 420 -8.22 -0.48 19.61
CA GLY A 420 -9.36 -1.33 19.94
C GLY A 420 -10.66 -0.95 19.23
N GLY A 421 -11.70 -1.78 19.43
CA GLY A 421 -13.07 -1.46 19.00
C GLY A 421 -13.34 -1.61 17.50
N LEU A 422 -12.57 -2.43 16.77
CA LEU A 422 -12.78 -2.67 15.34
C LEU A 422 -14.19 -3.18 15.02
N GLY A 423 -14.77 -4.02 15.87
CA GLY A 423 -16.16 -4.51 15.73
C GLY A 423 -17.23 -3.43 15.95
N LYS A 424 -16.86 -2.18 16.27
CA LYS A 424 -17.79 -1.05 16.41
C LYS A 424 -17.69 -0.05 15.24
N VAL A 425 -16.80 -0.29 14.27
CA VAL A 425 -16.68 0.57 13.10
C VAL A 425 -17.94 0.44 12.26
N ARG A 426 -18.56 1.59 11.97
CA ARG A 426 -19.77 1.66 11.15
C ARG A 426 -19.40 1.82 9.68
N PHE A 427 -20.21 1.26 8.79
CA PHE A 427 -20.06 1.37 7.34
C PHE A 427 -21.40 1.78 6.73
N HIS A 428 -21.39 2.65 5.73
CA HIS A 428 -22.56 2.93 4.91
C HIS A 428 -22.96 1.69 4.09
N ASP A 429 -24.16 1.68 3.52
CA ASP A 429 -24.64 0.52 2.78
C ASP A 429 -23.81 0.29 1.51
N TRP A 430 -23.04 -0.77 1.51
CA TRP A 430 -22.21 -1.19 0.39
C TRP A 430 -23.02 -1.54 -0.88
N ARG A 431 -24.34 -1.75 -0.75
CA ARG A 431 -25.23 -2.11 -1.86
C ARG A 431 -25.54 -0.91 -2.76
N ALA A 432 -25.60 0.28 -2.21
CA ALA A 432 -26.00 1.48 -2.94
C ALA A 432 -25.16 1.76 -4.20
N PRO A 433 -23.82 1.69 -4.19
CA PRO A 433 -23.04 1.80 -5.43
C PRO A 433 -23.35 0.71 -6.45
N PHE A 434 -23.58 -0.55 -6.02
CA PHE A 434 -23.97 -1.62 -6.93
C PHE A 434 -25.34 -1.39 -7.57
N ASP A 435 -26.30 -0.88 -6.81
CA ASP A 435 -27.64 -0.59 -7.32
C ASP A 435 -27.59 0.50 -8.40
N SER A 436 -26.70 1.49 -8.26
CA SER A 436 -26.48 2.54 -9.26
C SER A 436 -25.97 2.02 -10.61
N TYR A 437 -25.20 0.92 -10.60
CA TYR A 437 -24.62 0.29 -11.77
C TYR A 437 -25.20 -1.10 -12.09
N GLY A 438 -26.37 -1.42 -11.54
CA GLY A 438 -27.03 -2.72 -11.72
C GLY A 438 -27.43 -3.04 -13.18
N HIS A 439 -27.44 -2.04 -14.07
CA HIS A 439 -27.64 -2.21 -15.51
C HIS A 439 -26.42 -2.80 -16.22
N LEU A 440 -25.21 -2.75 -15.62
CA LEU A 440 -24.01 -3.37 -16.16
C LEU A 440 -23.98 -4.87 -15.82
N PRO A 441 -23.89 -5.75 -16.85
CA PRO A 441 -24.07 -7.19 -16.64
C PRO A 441 -23.11 -7.82 -15.63
N ASN A 442 -21.82 -7.44 -15.66
CA ASN A 442 -20.84 -8.03 -14.76
C ASN A 442 -20.91 -7.45 -13.33
N VAL A 443 -21.37 -6.20 -13.17
CA VAL A 443 -21.70 -5.63 -11.86
C VAL A 443 -22.85 -6.41 -11.22
N ALA A 444 -23.91 -6.66 -11.98
CA ALA A 444 -25.06 -7.45 -11.52
C ALA A 444 -24.66 -8.90 -11.16
N LEU A 445 -23.76 -9.53 -11.95
CA LEU A 445 -23.26 -10.88 -11.65
C LEU A 445 -22.43 -10.92 -10.37
N LEU A 446 -21.54 -9.95 -10.17
CA LEU A 446 -20.74 -9.87 -8.94
C LEU A 446 -21.65 -9.66 -7.72
N ARG A 447 -22.68 -8.81 -7.85
CA ARG A 447 -23.67 -8.62 -6.79
C ARG A 447 -24.34 -9.94 -6.40
N GLN A 448 -24.77 -10.75 -7.38
CA GLN A 448 -25.35 -12.09 -7.11
C GLN A 448 -24.37 -13.02 -6.39
N GLN A 449 -23.08 -12.97 -6.72
CA GLN A 449 -22.06 -13.75 -6.03
C GLN A 449 -21.94 -13.32 -4.56
N ILE A 450 -21.95 -12.01 -4.29
CA ILE A 450 -21.90 -11.44 -2.94
C ILE A 450 -23.15 -11.82 -2.13
N ASP A 451 -24.34 -11.82 -2.76
CA ASP A 451 -25.57 -12.23 -2.08
C ASP A 451 -25.52 -13.70 -1.65
N VAL A 452 -24.91 -14.60 -2.46
CA VAL A 452 -24.70 -16.01 -2.09
C VAL A 452 -23.66 -16.13 -0.96
N LEU A 453 -22.60 -15.31 -0.95
CA LEU A 453 -21.67 -15.25 0.18
C LEU A 453 -22.39 -14.85 1.48
N ALA A 454 -23.20 -13.80 1.43
CA ALA A 454 -23.96 -13.34 2.58
C ALA A 454 -24.96 -14.41 3.07
N GLU A 455 -25.64 -15.12 2.16
CA GLU A 455 -26.52 -16.25 2.48
C GLU A 455 -25.74 -17.37 3.18
N MET A 456 -24.56 -17.74 2.68
CA MET A 456 -23.70 -18.75 3.31
C MET A 456 -23.32 -18.34 4.74
N LEU A 457 -22.86 -17.12 4.93
CA LEU A 457 -22.44 -16.62 6.25
C LEU A 457 -23.59 -16.54 7.27
N ALA A 458 -24.83 -16.33 6.79
CA ALA A 458 -26.02 -16.28 7.63
C ALA A 458 -26.58 -17.66 7.98
N SER A 459 -26.57 -18.61 7.03
CA SER A 459 -27.23 -19.92 7.18
C SER A 459 -26.28 -21.07 7.53
N ALA A 460 -25.05 -21.03 7.01
CA ALA A 460 -23.98 -22.00 7.29
C ALA A 460 -22.81 -21.31 8.02
N THR A 461 -23.12 -20.60 9.09
CA THR A 461 -22.18 -19.78 9.86
C THR A 461 -20.98 -20.60 10.33
N PRO A 462 -19.73 -20.09 10.15
CA PRO A 462 -18.52 -20.75 10.62
C PRO A 462 -18.57 -21.02 12.13
N ASP A 463 -18.29 -22.25 12.52
CA ASP A 463 -18.25 -22.64 13.92
C ASP A 463 -17.00 -22.14 14.66
N ALA A 464 -16.90 -22.40 15.97
CA ALA A 464 -15.81 -21.94 16.80
C ALA A 464 -14.43 -22.54 16.42
N VAL A 465 -14.40 -23.69 15.75
CA VAL A 465 -13.18 -24.33 15.25
C VAL A 465 -12.74 -23.65 13.96
N GLN A 466 -13.67 -23.48 13.02
CA GLN A 466 -13.41 -22.77 11.75
C GLN A 466 -12.99 -21.31 11.96
N GLN A 467 -13.55 -20.62 12.97
CA GLN A 467 -13.17 -19.23 13.30
C GLN A 467 -11.72 -19.10 13.80
N LYS A 468 -11.14 -20.19 14.32
CA LYS A 468 -9.74 -20.27 14.76
C LYS A 468 -8.82 -20.86 13.69
N ASP A 469 -9.38 -21.48 12.68
CA ASP A 469 -8.64 -22.02 11.54
C ASP A 469 -8.25 -20.88 10.58
N ILE A 470 -6.97 -20.52 10.62
CA ILE A 470 -6.43 -19.42 9.80
C ILE A 470 -6.59 -19.70 8.31
N ASP A 471 -6.47 -20.96 7.86
CA ASP A 471 -6.59 -21.33 6.45
C ASP A 471 -8.03 -21.16 5.95
N PHE A 472 -9.01 -21.60 6.72
CA PHE A 472 -10.43 -21.39 6.42
C PHE A 472 -10.80 -19.91 6.46
N ALA A 473 -10.41 -19.21 7.53
CA ALA A 473 -10.67 -17.78 7.70
C ALA A 473 -10.05 -16.92 6.57
N PHE A 474 -8.87 -17.32 6.09
CA PHE A 474 -8.21 -16.69 4.95
C PHE A 474 -9.03 -16.88 3.66
N GLY A 475 -9.51 -18.09 3.38
CA GLY A 475 -10.36 -18.36 2.22
C GLY A 475 -11.62 -17.49 2.18
N VAL A 476 -12.35 -17.42 3.28
CA VAL A 476 -13.53 -16.54 3.43
C VAL A 476 -13.14 -15.07 3.31
N GLY A 477 -12.04 -14.67 3.96
CA GLY A 477 -11.54 -13.30 3.95
C GLY A 477 -11.12 -12.80 2.56
N GLN A 478 -10.55 -13.66 1.71
CA GLN A 478 -10.20 -13.33 0.33
C GLN A 478 -11.45 -13.04 -0.51
N ILE A 479 -12.50 -13.84 -0.36
CA ILE A 479 -13.79 -13.60 -1.03
C ILE A 479 -14.38 -12.27 -0.53
N PHE A 480 -14.43 -12.09 0.79
CA PHE A 480 -14.94 -10.86 1.39
C PHE A 480 -14.19 -9.63 0.90
N ALA A 481 -12.86 -9.68 0.78
CA ALA A 481 -12.05 -8.54 0.34
C ALA A 481 -12.48 -8.00 -1.04
N LEU A 482 -13.06 -8.83 -1.92
CA LEU A 482 -13.60 -8.39 -3.20
C LEU A 482 -14.82 -7.46 -3.04
N VAL A 483 -15.57 -7.56 -1.95
CA VAL A 483 -16.78 -6.75 -1.75
C VAL A 483 -16.43 -5.27 -1.53
N PRO A 484 -15.67 -4.87 -0.50
CA PRO A 484 -15.24 -3.49 -0.34
C PRO A 484 -14.32 -3.01 -1.47
N TYR A 485 -13.55 -3.91 -2.12
CA TYR A 485 -12.74 -3.56 -3.29
C TYR A 485 -13.63 -3.10 -4.46
N ALA A 486 -14.67 -3.87 -4.78
CA ALA A 486 -15.64 -3.53 -5.83
C ALA A 486 -16.46 -2.28 -5.47
N GLN A 487 -16.85 -2.13 -4.20
CA GLN A 487 -17.53 -0.94 -3.71
C GLN A 487 -16.71 0.33 -3.98
N LEU A 488 -15.42 0.35 -3.58
CA LEU A 488 -14.56 1.51 -3.80
C LEU A 488 -14.40 1.85 -5.29
N ILE A 489 -14.35 0.84 -6.17
CA ILE A 489 -14.30 1.06 -7.63
C ILE A 489 -15.58 1.74 -8.10
N LEU A 490 -16.77 1.27 -7.67
CA LEU A 490 -18.04 1.85 -8.07
C LEU A 490 -18.27 3.26 -7.53
N GLU A 491 -17.79 3.54 -6.31
CA GLU A 491 -17.84 4.88 -5.73
C GLU A 491 -16.91 5.86 -6.46
N GLU A 492 -15.73 5.40 -6.87
CA GLU A 492 -14.74 6.22 -7.55
C GLU A 492 -15.07 6.43 -9.05
N ALA A 493 -15.73 5.47 -9.67
CA ALA A 493 -16.03 5.52 -11.11
C ALA A 493 -16.69 6.82 -11.58
N PRO A 494 -17.77 7.33 -10.95
CA PRO A 494 -18.41 8.58 -11.35
C PRO A 494 -17.51 9.81 -11.05
N LEU A 495 -16.72 9.78 -9.98
CA LEU A 495 -15.82 10.87 -9.60
C LEU A 495 -14.63 11.02 -10.57
N SER A 496 -14.19 9.91 -11.15
CA SER A 496 -13.10 9.86 -12.14
C SER A 496 -13.57 9.82 -13.58
N GLY A 497 -14.89 9.81 -13.84
CA GLY A 497 -15.46 9.76 -15.19
C GLY A 497 -15.08 8.46 -15.94
N VAL A 498 -15.13 7.32 -15.25
CA VAL A 498 -14.78 6.01 -15.84
C VAL A 498 -15.86 5.61 -16.85
N ASP A 499 -15.42 5.23 -18.05
CA ASP A 499 -16.30 4.71 -19.09
C ASP A 499 -16.96 3.39 -18.66
N GLU A 500 -18.25 3.22 -18.91
CA GLU A 500 -19.02 2.05 -18.48
C GLU A 500 -18.53 0.74 -19.15
N ALA A 501 -18.02 0.81 -20.39
CA ALA A 501 -17.44 -0.37 -21.02
C ALA A 501 -16.19 -0.86 -20.29
N LEU A 502 -15.33 0.07 -19.86
CA LEU A 502 -14.17 -0.26 -19.05
C LEU A 502 -14.57 -0.75 -17.66
N LEU A 503 -15.56 -0.11 -17.04
CA LEU A 503 -16.06 -0.50 -15.72
C LEU A 503 -16.60 -1.93 -15.73
N ASP A 504 -17.44 -2.28 -16.72
CA ASP A 504 -18.00 -3.63 -16.82
C ASP A 504 -16.92 -4.68 -17.18
N GLU A 505 -15.85 -4.32 -17.92
CA GLU A 505 -14.70 -5.21 -18.15
C GLU A 505 -13.91 -5.46 -16.86
N ILE A 506 -13.71 -4.42 -16.01
CA ILE A 506 -13.14 -4.57 -14.67
C ILE A 506 -13.97 -5.57 -13.84
N PHE A 507 -15.30 -5.41 -13.85
CA PHE A 507 -16.19 -6.30 -13.10
C PHE A 507 -16.21 -7.72 -13.66
N GLY A 508 -16.01 -7.90 -14.97
CA GLY A 508 -15.79 -9.22 -15.56
C GLY A 508 -14.55 -9.94 -15.00
N LEU A 509 -13.48 -9.18 -14.66
CA LEU A 509 -12.31 -9.71 -13.95
C LEU A 509 -12.66 -10.10 -12.52
N LEU A 510 -13.39 -9.24 -11.78
CA LEU A 510 -13.76 -9.50 -10.39
C LEU A 510 -14.68 -10.72 -10.27
N VAL A 511 -15.60 -10.94 -11.21
CA VAL A 511 -16.42 -12.18 -11.28
C VAL A 511 -15.52 -13.41 -11.42
N ARG A 512 -14.48 -13.37 -12.26
CA ARG A 512 -13.51 -14.48 -12.40
C ARG A 512 -12.69 -14.70 -11.12
N ASP A 513 -12.26 -13.63 -10.48
CA ASP A 513 -11.50 -13.72 -9.23
C ASP A 513 -12.37 -14.31 -8.10
N PHE A 514 -13.63 -13.90 -8.03
CA PHE A 514 -14.59 -14.45 -7.07
C PHE A 514 -14.78 -15.97 -7.30
N ASN A 515 -14.92 -16.40 -8.56
CA ASN A 515 -14.98 -17.82 -8.89
C ASN A 515 -13.76 -18.59 -8.37
N SER A 516 -12.56 -18.05 -8.60
CA SER A 516 -11.32 -18.72 -8.17
C SER A 516 -11.28 -18.89 -6.66
N TYR A 517 -11.60 -17.85 -5.90
CA TYR A 517 -11.64 -17.92 -4.45
C TYR A 517 -12.79 -18.81 -3.92
N ALA A 518 -13.91 -18.87 -4.61
CA ALA A 518 -15.00 -19.78 -4.27
C ALA A 518 -14.58 -21.26 -4.44
N VAL A 519 -13.83 -21.60 -5.49
CA VAL A 519 -13.25 -22.94 -5.67
C VAL A 519 -12.22 -23.24 -4.58
N GLU A 520 -11.33 -22.29 -4.28
CA GLU A 520 -10.36 -22.44 -3.19
C GLU A 520 -11.06 -22.68 -1.83
N LEU A 521 -12.14 -21.95 -1.54
CA LEU A 521 -12.92 -22.16 -0.31
C LEU A 521 -13.59 -23.54 -0.30
N HIS A 522 -14.16 -23.98 -1.44
CA HIS A 522 -14.74 -25.31 -1.57
C HIS A 522 -13.75 -26.43 -1.20
N ASP A 523 -12.49 -26.27 -1.62
CA ASP A 523 -11.45 -27.29 -1.47
C ASP A 523 -10.76 -27.27 -0.09
N LYS A 524 -11.05 -26.29 0.78
CA LYS A 524 -10.50 -26.24 2.13
C LYS A 524 -11.00 -27.41 2.97
N SER A 525 -10.09 -28.07 3.69
CA SER A 525 -10.41 -29.23 4.51
C SER A 525 -11.40 -28.95 5.65
N ALA A 526 -11.45 -27.70 6.12
CA ALA A 526 -12.37 -27.27 7.16
C ALA A 526 -13.75 -26.86 6.62
N THR A 527 -13.92 -26.76 5.31
CA THR A 527 -15.20 -26.38 4.68
C THR A 527 -16.21 -27.52 4.81
N THR A 528 -17.39 -27.24 5.39
CA THR A 528 -18.47 -28.24 5.50
C THR A 528 -19.10 -28.48 4.13
N GLU A 529 -19.82 -29.63 3.98
CA GLU A 529 -20.56 -29.94 2.75
C GLU A 529 -21.57 -28.83 2.39
N GLU A 530 -22.21 -28.23 3.39
CA GLU A 530 -23.16 -27.15 3.18
C GLU A 530 -22.47 -25.89 2.67
N GLN A 531 -21.38 -25.46 3.31
CA GLN A 531 -20.56 -24.32 2.85
C GLN A 531 -19.97 -24.58 1.46
N GLY A 532 -19.53 -25.80 1.17
CA GLY A 532 -19.05 -26.20 -0.16
C GLY A 532 -20.12 -26.07 -1.25
N ARG A 533 -21.39 -26.43 -0.94
CA ARG A 533 -22.51 -26.19 -1.86
C ARG A 533 -22.74 -24.71 -2.12
N PHE A 534 -22.63 -23.84 -1.12
CA PHE A 534 -22.67 -22.38 -1.31
C PHE A 534 -21.52 -21.89 -2.17
N ALA A 535 -20.29 -22.35 -1.91
CA ALA A 535 -19.12 -21.97 -2.70
C ALA A 535 -19.32 -22.29 -4.19
N LEU A 536 -19.84 -23.47 -4.54
CA LEU A 536 -20.18 -23.80 -5.93
C LEU A 536 -21.30 -22.92 -6.50
N ARG A 537 -22.28 -22.52 -5.66
CA ARG A 537 -23.35 -21.58 -6.08
C ARG A 537 -22.81 -20.18 -6.34
N MET A 538 -21.66 -19.79 -5.83
CA MET A 538 -21.01 -18.51 -6.11
C MET A 538 -20.43 -18.44 -7.52
N ILE A 539 -20.17 -19.58 -8.20
CA ILE A 539 -19.53 -19.61 -9.50
C ILE A 539 -20.47 -19.05 -10.58
N ARG A 540 -20.00 -18.03 -11.32
CA ARG A 540 -20.72 -17.37 -12.41
C ARG A 540 -19.83 -17.25 -13.64
N ARG A 541 -20.43 -17.39 -14.82
CA ARG A 541 -19.75 -17.07 -16.08
C ARG A 541 -19.84 -15.57 -16.33
N PRO A 542 -18.71 -14.84 -16.47
CA PRO A 542 -18.75 -13.43 -16.84
C PRO A 542 -19.52 -13.19 -18.14
N ALA A 543 -20.23 -12.09 -18.20
CA ALA A 543 -20.90 -11.64 -19.43
C ALA A 543 -19.84 -11.10 -20.40
N ASN A 544 -19.63 -11.83 -21.49
CA ASN A 544 -18.69 -11.42 -22.55
C ASN A 544 -19.44 -10.64 -23.63
N ASP A 545 -18.97 -9.44 -23.94
CA ASP A 545 -19.47 -8.61 -25.03
C ASP A 545 -18.28 -8.21 -25.93
N PRO A 546 -18.22 -8.73 -27.18
CA PRO A 546 -17.15 -8.40 -28.11
C PRO A 546 -17.08 -6.91 -28.48
N ALA A 547 -18.22 -6.21 -28.55
CA ALA A 547 -18.24 -4.78 -28.89
C ALA A 547 -17.68 -3.94 -27.74
N ARG A 548 -18.04 -4.25 -26.50
CA ARG A 548 -17.49 -3.64 -25.29
C ARG A 548 -15.99 -3.87 -25.21
N TYR A 549 -15.55 -5.11 -25.37
CA TYR A 549 -14.13 -5.47 -25.37
C TYR A 549 -13.34 -4.69 -26.45
N ASP A 550 -13.87 -4.59 -27.66
CA ASP A 550 -13.29 -3.82 -28.75
C ASP A 550 -13.20 -2.32 -28.43
N THR A 551 -14.20 -1.78 -27.74
CA THR A 551 -14.20 -0.39 -27.27
C THR A 551 -13.06 -0.18 -26.28
N VAL A 552 -12.94 -1.02 -25.26
CA VAL A 552 -11.87 -0.92 -24.26
C VAL A 552 -10.49 -1.03 -24.92
N TRP A 553 -10.31 -2.02 -25.82
CA TRP A 553 -9.06 -2.19 -26.53
C TRP A 553 -8.66 -0.97 -27.37
N LYS A 554 -9.58 -0.47 -28.19
CA LYS A 554 -9.29 0.59 -29.17
C LYS A 554 -9.19 1.98 -28.54
N GLN A 555 -9.96 2.25 -27.48
CA GLN A 555 -10.03 3.59 -26.90
C GLN A 555 -9.08 3.78 -25.70
N PHE A 556 -8.77 2.73 -24.95
CA PHE A 556 -8.03 2.85 -23.70
C PHE A 556 -6.68 2.12 -23.70
N VAL A 557 -6.59 0.94 -24.31
CA VAL A 557 -5.38 0.12 -24.23
C VAL A 557 -4.42 0.42 -25.37
N LEU A 558 -4.84 0.24 -26.61
CA LEU A 558 -3.97 0.43 -27.79
C LEU A 558 -3.37 1.84 -27.90
N PRO A 559 -4.08 2.95 -27.56
CA PRO A 559 -3.51 4.30 -27.60
C PRO A 559 -2.36 4.56 -26.62
N LEU A 560 -2.10 3.64 -25.70
CA LEU A 560 -0.96 3.72 -24.79
C LEU A 560 0.36 3.26 -25.45
N ASN A 561 0.31 2.68 -26.64
CA ASN A 561 1.49 2.42 -27.45
C ASN A 561 2.24 3.73 -27.76
N GLY A 562 3.50 3.85 -27.33
CA GLY A 562 4.31 5.04 -27.51
C GLY A 562 3.85 6.30 -26.72
N ALA A 563 2.87 6.15 -25.82
CA ALA A 563 2.37 7.29 -25.03
C ALA A 563 3.40 7.79 -24.01
N TYR A 564 4.23 6.88 -23.51
CA TYR A 564 5.38 7.19 -22.68
C TYR A 564 6.55 6.26 -22.99
N GLU A 565 7.73 6.84 -23.10
CA GLU A 565 9.01 6.14 -23.15
C GLU A 565 10.03 6.99 -22.39
N MET A 566 10.65 6.40 -21.37
CA MET A 566 11.68 7.07 -20.61
C MET A 566 12.92 7.31 -21.50
N ARG A 567 13.50 8.51 -21.42
CA ARG A 567 14.74 8.85 -22.14
C ARG A 567 15.88 7.89 -21.77
N PRO A 568 16.77 7.60 -22.72
CA PRO A 568 17.93 6.73 -22.48
C PRO A 568 18.82 7.17 -21.33
#